data_1be9c1a91acdf67dc5f7faeab02bb812
#
_entry.id   1be9c1a91acdf67dc5f7faeab02bb812
#
_cell.length_a   1.000
_cell.length_b   1.000
_cell.length_c   1.000
_cell.angle_alpha   90.00
_cell.angle_beta   90.00
_cell.angle_gamma   90.00
#
_symmetry.space_group_name_H-M   'P 1'
#
loop_
_entity.id
_entity.type
_entity.pdbx_description
1 polymer ?
#
loop_
_entity_poly.entity_id
_entity_poly.type
_entity_poly.pdbx_seq_one_letter_code
_entity_poly.pdbx_strand_id
1 'polypeptide(L)'
;MAGSYNGVAVPADGKKIGYANGKYDVPSNPIIPFIEGDGTGRDIWKASLRVFDAAVEKAYKGKRRVAWYEVFAGEKAKAKFDTWLPDDTVDAVREFRVAIKGPLTTPVGGGIRSLNVALRQILDLYSCVRPVKYYKGVPSPVKHPERMDVVIFRENTEDVYAGVEWEQGTADCARLIEFLNKDMLKGGKKQIRLDSGVGIKPISITGTKRLVRMAIQHALANGLKSVTIVHKGNIQKFTEGAFRLWGYEVATQEFRDKVVTERESWIIGNKDKDPSITVAQNAEAVEPGMEFAPPAFRQAVEKEVKEVLDAIYATHGNEAWKKKVMINDRIADSIFQQIVTRPEEYSVLATPNLNGDYISDAAAAQVGGLGIAPGANIGDGYAIFEATHGTAPKYADKDVINPGSVILSGVMMFRHLGWSEAADLIEQSMERTIEQKKVTYDFERLMPGATKVKTSEFAGAMIENMGAGVLV
;
A
#
# COMPACT_ATOMS: atom_id res chain seq x y z
N MET A 1 -32.07 17.16 -1.83
CA MET A 1 -31.62 18.23 -2.74
C MET A 1 -30.27 17.81 -3.27
N ALA A 2 -30.08 17.80 -4.58
CA ALA A 2 -28.77 17.57 -5.14
C ALA A 2 -27.86 18.74 -4.74
N GLY A 3 -26.90 18.50 -3.85
CA GLY A 3 -25.91 19.49 -3.46
C GLY A 3 -24.98 19.82 -4.63
N SER A 4 -24.18 20.83 -4.49
CA SER A 4 -23.06 21.11 -5.39
C SER A 4 -21.80 21.29 -4.54
N TYR A 5 -20.67 20.82 -5.06
CA TYR A 5 -19.35 21.06 -4.49
C TYR A 5 -18.50 21.80 -5.54
N ASN A 6 -17.81 22.83 -5.12
CA ASN A 6 -17.01 23.66 -6.04
C ASN A 6 -17.82 24.20 -7.25
N GLY A 7 -19.11 24.48 -7.05
CA GLY A 7 -20.01 24.96 -8.11
C GLY A 7 -20.41 23.91 -9.16
N VAL A 8 -20.01 22.66 -9.00
CA VAL A 8 -20.39 21.54 -9.87
C VAL A 8 -21.56 20.80 -9.25
N ALA A 9 -22.65 20.63 -9.99
CA ALA A 9 -23.83 19.91 -9.50
C ALA A 9 -23.53 18.41 -9.36
N VAL A 10 -24.00 17.82 -8.25
CA VAL A 10 -23.93 16.37 -8.05
C VAL A 10 -24.74 15.64 -9.12
N PRO A 11 -24.22 14.57 -9.76
CA PRO A 11 -24.95 13.81 -10.76
C PRO A 11 -26.32 13.32 -10.25
N ALA A 12 -27.40 13.79 -10.88
CA ALA A 12 -28.77 13.50 -10.47
C ALA A 12 -29.16 12.03 -10.62
N ASP A 13 -28.46 11.32 -11.50
CA ASP A 13 -28.67 9.91 -11.83
C ASP A 13 -27.75 8.96 -11.05
N GLY A 14 -26.89 9.50 -10.16
CA GLY A 14 -26.03 8.73 -9.28
C GLY A 14 -26.61 8.55 -7.87
N LYS A 15 -26.07 7.59 -7.14
CA LYS A 15 -26.40 7.30 -5.74
C LYS A 15 -25.17 7.25 -4.86
N LYS A 16 -25.32 7.64 -3.59
CA LYS A 16 -24.25 7.55 -2.60
C LYS A 16 -23.96 6.09 -2.24
N ILE A 17 -22.69 5.79 -2.00
CA ILE A 17 -22.26 4.54 -1.40
C ILE A 17 -22.56 4.59 0.10
N GLY A 18 -23.28 3.58 0.60
CA GLY A 18 -23.51 3.38 2.03
C GLY A 18 -22.31 2.72 2.72
N TYR A 19 -22.19 2.92 4.03
CA TYR A 19 -21.22 2.19 4.87
C TYR A 19 -21.80 1.98 6.26
N ALA A 20 -21.93 0.71 6.67
CA ALA A 20 -22.41 0.33 7.99
C ALA A 20 -21.76 -0.99 8.43
N ASN A 21 -21.44 -1.12 9.72
CA ASN A 21 -20.86 -2.34 10.30
C ASN A 21 -19.62 -2.86 9.55
N GLY A 22 -18.74 -1.96 9.11
CA GLY A 22 -17.52 -2.31 8.39
C GLY A 22 -17.71 -2.75 6.93
N LYS A 23 -18.91 -2.57 6.35
CA LYS A 23 -19.23 -3.00 4.98
C LYS A 23 -19.78 -1.86 4.14
N TYR A 24 -19.38 -1.84 2.88
CA TYR A 24 -19.95 -0.93 1.89
C TYR A 24 -21.26 -1.50 1.33
N ASP A 25 -22.23 -0.62 1.17
CA ASP A 25 -23.46 -0.86 0.39
C ASP A 25 -23.33 -0.06 -0.92
N VAL A 26 -23.00 -0.78 -1.99
CA VAL A 26 -22.64 -0.18 -3.29
C VAL A 26 -23.84 -0.25 -4.24
N PRO A 27 -24.44 0.88 -4.61
CA PRO A 27 -25.55 0.91 -5.57
C PRO A 27 -25.09 0.53 -6.98
N SER A 28 -26.04 0.27 -7.88
CA SER A 28 -25.75 -0.03 -9.29
C SER A 28 -25.21 1.17 -10.08
N ASN A 29 -25.34 2.39 -9.54
CA ASN A 29 -24.90 3.66 -10.14
C ASN A 29 -24.24 4.56 -9.09
N PRO A 30 -23.10 4.12 -8.47
CA PRO A 30 -22.45 4.89 -7.43
C PRO A 30 -21.90 6.21 -7.98
N ILE A 31 -22.01 7.28 -7.19
CA ILE A 31 -21.29 8.52 -7.44
C ILE A 31 -19.84 8.32 -6.99
N ILE A 32 -18.91 8.50 -7.90
CA ILE A 32 -17.47 8.41 -7.62
C ILE A 32 -16.82 9.75 -7.91
N PRO A 33 -16.44 10.53 -6.89
CA PRO A 33 -15.59 11.70 -7.07
C PRO A 33 -14.28 11.33 -7.74
N PHE A 34 -13.85 12.19 -8.68
CA PHE A 34 -12.54 12.06 -9.28
C PHE A 34 -11.79 13.39 -9.33
N ILE A 35 -10.47 13.31 -9.23
CA ILE A 35 -9.55 14.43 -9.47
C ILE A 35 -8.68 14.06 -10.65
N GLU A 36 -8.75 14.84 -11.75
CA GLU A 36 -7.93 14.56 -12.94
C GLU A 36 -6.43 14.48 -12.62
N GLY A 37 -5.98 15.35 -11.71
CA GLY A 37 -4.57 15.51 -11.38
C GLY A 37 -3.88 16.60 -12.21
N ASP A 38 -2.61 16.81 -11.89
CA ASP A 38 -1.75 17.83 -12.48
C ASP A 38 -0.85 17.24 -13.57
N GLY A 39 -0.26 18.09 -14.38
CA GLY A 39 0.66 17.66 -15.43
C GLY A 39 0.02 16.65 -16.38
N THR A 40 0.57 15.43 -16.43
CA THR A 40 0.05 14.32 -17.26
C THR A 40 -1.27 13.75 -16.76
N GLY A 41 -1.75 14.17 -15.58
CA GLY A 41 -2.99 13.69 -14.97
C GLY A 41 -4.18 13.77 -15.92
N ARG A 42 -4.32 14.85 -16.67
CA ARG A 42 -5.40 15.03 -17.64
C ARG A 42 -5.41 13.97 -18.74
N ASP A 43 -4.24 13.68 -19.30
CA ASP A 43 -4.11 12.70 -20.40
C ASP A 43 -4.46 11.29 -19.90
N ILE A 44 -3.85 10.89 -18.79
CA ILE A 44 -4.04 9.55 -18.24
C ILE A 44 -5.46 9.34 -17.68
N TRP A 45 -6.06 10.38 -17.08
CA TRP A 45 -7.44 10.29 -16.60
C TRP A 45 -8.41 10.11 -17.76
N LYS A 46 -8.30 10.94 -18.80
CA LYS A 46 -9.14 10.85 -19.99
C LYS A 46 -9.08 9.48 -20.68
N ALA A 47 -7.90 8.90 -20.75
CA ALA A 47 -7.68 7.55 -21.27
C ALA A 47 -8.31 6.48 -20.35
N SER A 48 -8.06 6.57 -19.04
CA SER A 48 -8.56 5.61 -18.05
C SER A 48 -10.06 5.59 -17.93
N LEU A 49 -10.70 6.76 -17.96
CA LEU A 49 -12.17 6.90 -17.92
C LEU A 49 -12.84 6.06 -19.02
N ARG A 50 -12.32 6.13 -20.26
CA ARG A 50 -12.84 5.35 -21.38
C ARG A 50 -12.73 3.83 -21.14
N VAL A 51 -11.62 3.39 -20.54
CA VAL A 51 -11.39 1.97 -20.19
C VAL A 51 -12.37 1.53 -19.10
N PHE A 52 -12.59 2.35 -18.08
CA PHE A 52 -13.51 2.07 -16.98
C PHE A 52 -14.94 1.92 -17.46
N ASP A 53 -15.43 2.88 -18.24
CA ASP A 53 -16.80 2.86 -18.75
C ASP A 53 -17.02 1.67 -19.69
N ALA A 54 -16.07 1.38 -20.58
CA ALA A 54 -16.15 0.24 -21.47
C ALA A 54 -16.16 -1.11 -20.71
N ALA A 55 -15.36 -1.25 -19.67
CA ALA A 55 -15.32 -2.46 -18.85
C ALA A 55 -16.63 -2.67 -18.09
N VAL A 56 -17.16 -1.61 -17.47
CA VAL A 56 -18.44 -1.68 -16.74
C VAL A 56 -19.59 -2.00 -17.68
N GLU A 57 -19.65 -1.35 -18.85
CA GLU A 57 -20.70 -1.64 -19.84
C GLU A 57 -20.62 -3.10 -20.33
N LYS A 58 -19.43 -3.59 -20.66
CA LYS A 58 -19.24 -4.98 -21.13
C LYS A 58 -19.56 -6.01 -20.05
N ALA A 59 -19.12 -5.78 -18.79
CA ALA A 59 -19.34 -6.70 -17.69
C ALA A 59 -20.82 -6.79 -17.32
N TYR A 60 -21.52 -5.67 -17.29
CA TYR A 60 -22.86 -5.58 -16.69
C TYR A 60 -23.97 -5.25 -17.66
N LYS A 61 -23.67 -5.00 -18.94
CA LYS A 61 -24.67 -4.81 -20.04
C LYS A 61 -25.72 -3.75 -19.68
N GLY A 62 -25.25 -2.55 -19.23
CA GLY A 62 -26.09 -1.44 -18.82
C GLY A 62 -26.76 -1.57 -17.45
N LYS A 63 -26.62 -2.69 -16.73
CA LYS A 63 -27.20 -2.87 -15.38
C LYS A 63 -26.46 -2.09 -14.30
N ARG A 64 -25.20 -1.77 -14.53
CA ARG A 64 -24.36 -0.95 -13.65
C ARG A 64 -23.66 0.13 -14.46
N ARG A 65 -23.41 1.27 -13.82
CA ARG A 65 -22.61 2.37 -14.39
C ARG A 65 -22.03 3.19 -13.26
N VAL A 66 -20.95 3.92 -13.50
CA VAL A 66 -20.41 4.89 -12.55
C VAL A 66 -20.94 6.27 -12.88
N ALA A 67 -21.43 6.99 -11.90
CA ALA A 67 -21.75 8.41 -12.01
C ALA A 67 -20.49 9.20 -11.58
N TRP A 68 -19.64 9.52 -12.56
CA TRP A 68 -18.41 10.25 -12.31
C TRP A 68 -18.68 11.70 -11.88
N TYR A 69 -18.01 12.16 -10.84
CA TYR A 69 -18.20 13.48 -10.27
C TYR A 69 -16.85 14.20 -10.12
N GLU A 70 -16.61 15.21 -10.94
CA GLU A 70 -15.36 15.97 -10.89
C GLU A 70 -15.28 16.82 -9.62
N VAL A 71 -14.21 16.64 -8.85
CA VAL A 71 -13.80 17.51 -7.74
C VAL A 71 -12.37 17.99 -7.97
N PHE A 72 -11.98 19.09 -7.34
CA PHE A 72 -10.78 19.82 -7.73
C PHE A 72 -9.72 19.78 -6.63
N ALA A 73 -8.49 19.47 -7.02
CA ALA A 73 -7.28 19.67 -6.23
C ALA A 73 -6.10 19.99 -7.16
N GLY A 74 -4.99 20.47 -6.60
CA GLY A 74 -3.79 20.79 -7.35
C GLY A 74 -3.89 22.09 -8.15
N GLU A 75 -3.20 22.14 -9.30
CA GLU A 75 -3.09 23.32 -10.16
C GLU A 75 -4.46 23.82 -10.67
N LYS A 76 -5.35 22.89 -11.04
CA LYS A 76 -6.70 23.23 -11.50
C LYS A 76 -7.54 23.89 -10.40
N ALA A 77 -7.43 23.43 -9.16
CA ALA A 77 -8.09 24.04 -8.02
C ALA A 77 -7.50 25.43 -7.71
N LYS A 78 -6.19 25.55 -7.70
CA LYS A 78 -5.48 26.82 -7.47
C LYS A 78 -5.90 27.87 -8.51
N ALA A 79 -5.98 27.50 -9.76
CA ALA A 79 -6.40 28.41 -10.84
C ALA A 79 -7.86 28.86 -10.72
N LYS A 80 -8.77 27.98 -10.24
CA LYS A 80 -10.21 28.29 -10.19
C LYS A 80 -10.65 28.95 -8.87
N PHE A 81 -10.04 28.56 -7.75
CA PHE A 81 -10.53 28.90 -6.39
C PHE A 81 -9.46 29.56 -5.52
N ASP A 82 -8.27 29.79 -6.05
CA ASP A 82 -7.11 30.33 -5.32
C ASP A 82 -6.68 29.46 -4.12
N THR A 83 -7.06 28.19 -4.11
CA THR A 83 -6.65 27.21 -3.11
C THR A 83 -6.23 25.90 -3.77
N TRP A 84 -5.22 25.21 -3.22
CA TRP A 84 -4.72 23.95 -3.74
C TRP A 84 -5.63 22.76 -3.42
N LEU A 85 -6.36 22.82 -2.32
CA LEU A 85 -7.30 21.79 -1.89
C LEU A 85 -8.52 22.49 -1.27
N PRO A 86 -9.60 22.69 -2.03
CA PRO A 86 -10.86 23.23 -1.52
C PRO A 86 -11.49 22.28 -0.49
N ASP A 87 -12.11 22.86 0.55
CA ASP A 87 -12.87 22.07 1.54
C ASP A 87 -13.99 21.26 0.90
N ASP A 88 -14.68 21.83 -0.08
CA ASP A 88 -15.71 21.15 -0.88
C ASP A 88 -15.23 19.83 -1.50
N THR A 89 -13.96 19.75 -1.89
CA THR A 89 -13.38 18.50 -2.42
C THR A 89 -13.30 17.43 -1.33
N VAL A 90 -12.85 17.82 -0.14
CA VAL A 90 -12.78 16.90 1.01
C VAL A 90 -14.18 16.45 1.42
N ASP A 91 -15.13 17.38 1.47
CA ASP A 91 -16.51 17.11 1.86
C ASP A 91 -17.23 16.20 0.84
N ALA A 92 -16.98 16.40 -0.45
CA ALA A 92 -17.47 15.49 -1.50
C ALA A 92 -16.93 14.07 -1.31
N VAL A 93 -15.63 13.91 -1.03
CA VAL A 93 -15.06 12.57 -0.76
C VAL A 93 -15.66 11.96 0.51
N ARG A 94 -15.88 12.76 1.57
CA ARG A 94 -16.57 12.28 2.78
C ARG A 94 -17.99 11.84 2.49
N GLU A 95 -18.72 12.58 1.67
CA GLU A 95 -20.10 12.25 1.35
C GLU A 95 -20.23 11.00 0.50
N PHE A 96 -19.37 10.84 -0.52
CA PHE A 96 -19.45 9.73 -1.49
C PHE A 96 -18.51 8.56 -1.15
N ARG A 97 -17.61 8.71 -0.18
CA ARG A 97 -16.77 7.67 0.46
C ARG A 97 -15.64 7.08 -0.38
N VAL A 98 -15.85 6.87 -1.66
CA VAL A 98 -14.85 6.26 -2.56
C VAL A 98 -14.56 7.23 -3.68
N ALA A 99 -13.27 7.52 -3.89
CA ALA A 99 -12.80 8.43 -4.93
C ALA A 99 -11.60 7.85 -5.67
N ILE A 100 -11.29 8.42 -6.85
CA ILE A 100 -10.09 8.10 -7.62
C ILE A 100 -9.44 9.40 -8.08
N LYS A 101 -8.09 9.41 -8.15
CA LYS A 101 -7.36 10.61 -8.57
C LYS A 101 -6.11 10.31 -9.40
N GLY A 102 -5.77 11.23 -10.26
CA GLY A 102 -4.47 11.34 -10.89
C GLY A 102 -3.40 11.90 -9.94
N PRO A 103 -2.17 12.08 -10.44
CA PRO A 103 -1.06 12.64 -9.67
C PRO A 103 -1.30 14.11 -9.34
N LEU A 104 -0.83 14.57 -8.17
CA LEU A 104 -0.92 15.95 -7.74
C LEU A 104 0.48 16.54 -7.51
N THR A 105 0.67 17.78 -7.93
CA THR A 105 1.88 18.55 -7.69
C THR A 105 1.97 18.93 -6.22
N THR A 106 3.14 18.71 -5.60
CA THR A 106 3.47 19.33 -4.34
C THR A 106 4.19 20.65 -4.63
N PRO A 107 3.60 21.81 -4.27
CA PRO A 107 4.25 23.10 -4.50
C PRO A 107 5.61 23.17 -3.82
N VAL A 108 6.62 23.65 -4.55
CA VAL A 108 7.96 23.85 -4.00
C VAL A 108 8.02 25.23 -3.34
N GLY A 109 8.31 25.29 -2.05
CA GLY A 109 8.44 26.53 -1.27
C GLY A 109 7.19 26.89 -0.47
N GLY A 110 7.34 27.77 0.53
CA GLY A 110 6.22 28.34 1.29
C GLY A 110 5.54 27.44 2.32
N GLY A 111 6.17 26.34 2.77
CA GLY A 111 5.63 25.52 3.87
C GLY A 111 4.37 24.70 3.51
N ILE A 112 4.00 24.64 2.23
CA ILE A 112 2.85 23.85 1.77
C ILE A 112 3.24 22.36 1.79
N ARG A 113 2.52 21.58 2.59
CA ARG A 113 2.67 20.12 2.64
C ARG A 113 2.08 19.46 1.40
N SER A 114 2.54 18.25 1.10
CA SER A 114 1.99 17.44 0.02
C SER A 114 0.46 17.31 0.12
N LEU A 115 -0.24 17.64 -0.96
CA LEU A 115 -1.70 17.51 -1.04
C LEU A 115 -2.15 16.06 -0.83
N ASN A 116 -1.35 15.10 -1.28
CA ASN A 116 -1.61 13.69 -1.04
C ASN A 116 -1.58 13.36 0.45
N VAL A 117 -0.59 13.88 1.18
CA VAL A 117 -0.48 13.69 2.64
C VAL A 117 -1.66 14.38 3.35
N ALA A 118 -2.04 15.59 2.92
CA ALA A 118 -3.19 16.30 3.49
C ALA A 118 -4.49 15.47 3.36
N LEU A 119 -4.80 14.95 2.18
CA LEU A 119 -5.98 14.11 1.95
C LEU A 119 -5.96 12.85 2.84
N ARG A 120 -4.82 12.18 2.96
CA ARG A 120 -4.66 10.98 3.80
C ARG A 120 -4.91 11.27 5.27
N GLN A 121 -4.39 12.40 5.78
CA GLN A 121 -4.55 12.79 7.18
C GLN A 121 -5.96 13.30 7.49
N ILE A 122 -6.53 14.17 6.64
CA ILE A 122 -7.86 14.76 6.87
C ILE A 122 -8.97 13.70 6.85
N LEU A 123 -8.83 12.68 5.99
CA LEU A 123 -9.80 11.59 5.83
C LEU A 123 -9.43 10.34 6.64
N ASP A 124 -8.35 10.40 7.42
CA ASP A 124 -7.80 9.27 8.19
C ASP A 124 -7.65 7.98 7.35
N LEU A 125 -7.07 8.12 6.16
CA LEU A 125 -6.78 7.01 5.26
C LEU A 125 -5.48 6.33 5.72
N TYR A 126 -5.55 5.58 6.78
CA TYR A 126 -4.38 5.09 7.53
C TYR A 126 -3.58 3.99 6.85
N SER A 127 -4.11 3.39 5.79
CA SER A 127 -3.43 2.31 5.06
C SER A 127 -3.24 2.69 3.58
N CYS A 128 -2.00 2.84 3.15
CA CYS A 128 -1.65 2.90 1.75
C CYS A 128 -1.37 1.48 1.25
N VAL A 129 -2.19 1.00 0.31
CA VAL A 129 -2.13 -0.35 -0.25
C VAL A 129 -1.55 -0.28 -1.65
N ARG A 130 -0.42 -0.95 -1.88
CA ARG A 130 0.31 -0.96 -3.15
C ARG A 130 0.59 -2.41 -3.58
N PRO A 131 -0.26 -3.00 -4.42
CA PRO A 131 0.05 -4.28 -5.07
C PRO A 131 1.20 -4.12 -6.05
N VAL A 132 2.12 -5.07 -6.04
CA VAL A 132 3.23 -5.15 -6.97
C VAL A 132 3.21 -6.54 -7.59
N LYS A 133 2.80 -6.61 -8.85
CA LYS A 133 2.66 -7.83 -9.63
C LYS A 133 3.26 -7.64 -11.01
N TYR A 134 3.89 -8.67 -11.53
CA TYR A 134 4.39 -8.67 -12.91
C TYR A 134 3.25 -8.98 -13.89
N TYR A 135 3.19 -8.20 -14.95
CA TYR A 135 2.31 -8.45 -16.11
C TYR A 135 3.13 -9.00 -17.26
N LYS A 136 2.65 -10.11 -17.84
CA LYS A 136 3.39 -10.84 -18.88
C LYS A 136 3.75 -9.96 -20.07
N GLY A 137 5.02 -9.99 -20.45
CA GLY A 137 5.56 -9.20 -21.56
C GLY A 137 6.09 -7.83 -21.18
N VAL A 138 5.89 -7.36 -19.95
CA VAL A 138 6.45 -6.09 -19.48
C VAL A 138 7.97 -6.18 -19.37
N PRO A 139 8.73 -5.17 -19.86
CA PRO A 139 10.17 -5.13 -19.68
C PRO A 139 10.54 -5.03 -18.19
N SER A 140 11.55 -5.82 -17.78
CA SER A 140 12.00 -5.87 -16.39
C SER A 140 13.54 -5.89 -16.31
N PRO A 141 14.14 -5.22 -15.31
CA PRO A 141 15.57 -5.28 -15.04
C PRO A 141 16.00 -6.57 -14.34
N VAL A 142 15.07 -7.38 -13.80
CA VAL A 142 15.36 -8.65 -13.12
C VAL A 142 15.09 -9.85 -14.02
N LYS A 143 15.76 -10.99 -13.73
CA LYS A 143 15.67 -12.20 -14.57
C LYS A 143 14.31 -12.90 -14.48
N HIS A 144 13.68 -12.87 -13.32
CA HIS A 144 12.45 -13.60 -13.01
C HIS A 144 11.41 -12.68 -12.36
N PRO A 145 10.91 -11.67 -13.10
CA PRO A 145 9.92 -10.74 -12.55
C PRO A 145 8.58 -11.42 -12.22
N GLU A 146 8.28 -12.53 -12.86
CA GLU A 146 7.07 -13.33 -12.66
C GLU A 146 6.96 -13.90 -11.23
N ARG A 147 8.05 -13.91 -10.47
CA ARG A 147 8.04 -14.32 -9.06
C ARG A 147 7.53 -13.24 -8.11
N MET A 148 7.43 -12.00 -8.58
CA MET A 148 6.96 -10.87 -7.80
C MET A 148 5.43 -10.82 -7.83
N ASP A 149 4.81 -11.10 -6.68
CA ASP A 149 3.38 -10.90 -6.44
C ASP A 149 3.16 -10.60 -4.96
N VAL A 150 3.37 -9.35 -4.58
CA VAL A 150 3.30 -8.91 -3.19
C VAL A 150 2.37 -7.70 -3.04
N VAL A 151 1.71 -7.60 -1.90
CA VAL A 151 0.91 -6.42 -1.56
C VAL A 151 1.54 -5.70 -0.37
N ILE A 152 1.88 -4.43 -0.56
CA ILE A 152 2.51 -3.62 0.47
C ILE A 152 1.43 -2.79 1.17
N PHE A 153 1.28 -3.00 2.46
CA PHE A 153 0.49 -2.21 3.39
C PHE A 153 1.41 -1.24 4.10
N ARG A 154 1.39 0.02 3.70
CA ARG A 154 2.19 1.11 4.23
C ARG A 154 1.35 1.91 5.21
N GLU A 155 1.82 2.13 6.43
CA GLU A 155 1.22 3.11 7.34
C GLU A 155 1.23 4.48 6.65
N ASN A 156 0.20 5.31 6.89
CA ASN A 156 -0.04 6.44 6.01
C ASN A 156 -0.28 7.77 6.74
N THR A 157 -0.30 7.79 8.06
CA THR A 157 -0.72 8.96 8.85
C THR A 157 0.33 9.49 9.83
N GLU A 158 1.33 8.69 10.15
CA GLU A 158 2.39 9.02 11.11
C GLU A 158 3.80 8.80 10.53
N ASP A 159 4.79 8.48 11.33
CA ASP A 159 6.20 8.41 10.95
C ASP A 159 6.75 9.82 10.65
N VAL A 160 7.83 9.95 9.90
CA VAL A 160 8.38 11.25 9.47
C VAL A 160 7.41 12.04 8.59
N TYR A 161 6.43 11.36 7.99
CA TYR A 161 5.34 11.96 7.22
C TYR A 161 4.33 12.74 8.08
N ALA A 162 4.38 12.62 9.41
CA ALA A 162 3.64 13.51 10.31
C ALA A 162 4.06 14.99 10.10
N GLY A 163 5.26 15.23 9.55
CA GLY A 163 5.76 16.54 9.19
C GLY A 163 5.99 17.44 10.42
N VAL A 164 6.35 16.86 11.55
CA VAL A 164 6.69 17.59 12.78
C VAL A 164 8.20 17.82 12.75
N GLU A 165 8.60 18.99 12.28
CA GLU A 165 10.02 19.30 12.10
C GLU A 165 10.32 20.79 12.29
N TRP A 166 11.56 21.11 12.62
CA TRP A 166 12.06 22.46 12.80
C TRP A 166 13.31 22.67 11.97
N GLU A 167 13.31 23.79 11.26
CA GLU A 167 14.42 24.19 10.39
C GLU A 167 15.63 24.63 11.23
N GLN A 168 16.81 24.19 10.80
CA GLN A 168 18.08 24.58 11.36
C GLN A 168 18.24 26.12 11.36
N GLY A 169 18.78 26.68 12.46
CA GLY A 169 19.02 28.11 12.60
C GLY A 169 17.82 28.92 13.10
N THR A 170 16.63 28.32 13.22
CA THR A 170 15.47 28.98 13.82
C THR A 170 15.54 28.98 15.35
N ALA A 171 14.94 30.00 15.99
CA ALA A 171 14.90 30.10 17.45
C ALA A 171 14.20 28.91 18.11
N ASP A 172 13.12 28.40 17.48
CA ASP A 172 12.38 27.26 17.99
C ASP A 172 13.19 25.96 17.89
N CYS A 173 13.94 25.75 16.80
CA CYS A 173 14.84 24.61 16.67
C CYS A 173 15.96 24.64 17.71
N ALA A 174 16.57 25.81 17.93
CA ALA A 174 17.60 25.98 18.94
C ALA A 174 17.07 25.68 20.36
N ARG A 175 15.87 26.18 20.68
CA ARG A 175 15.20 25.94 21.98
C ARG A 175 14.88 24.47 22.18
N LEU A 176 14.41 23.78 21.12
CA LEU A 176 14.14 22.35 21.14
C LEU A 176 15.41 21.53 21.38
N ILE A 177 16.50 21.84 20.68
CA ILE A 177 17.79 21.16 20.85
C ILE A 177 18.34 21.36 22.25
N GLU A 178 18.26 22.61 22.80
CA GLU A 178 18.67 22.89 24.16
C GLU A 178 17.89 22.06 25.17
N PHE A 179 16.55 22.04 25.07
CA PHE A 179 15.67 21.25 25.93
C PHE A 179 16.03 19.75 25.85
N LEU A 180 16.16 19.19 24.65
CA LEU A 180 16.50 17.78 24.47
C LEU A 180 17.87 17.46 25.07
N ASN A 181 18.89 18.25 24.81
CA ASN A 181 20.25 18.02 25.30
C ASN A 181 20.36 18.15 26.82
N LYS A 182 19.74 19.18 27.39
CA LYS A 182 19.87 19.53 28.81
C LYS A 182 18.94 18.67 29.68
N ASP A 183 17.66 18.60 29.32
CA ASP A 183 16.63 18.05 30.20
C ASP A 183 16.37 16.57 29.90
N MET A 184 16.31 16.16 28.63
CA MET A 184 16.00 14.78 28.26
C MET A 184 17.25 13.89 28.20
N LEU A 185 18.34 14.37 27.61
CA LEU A 185 19.62 13.64 27.50
C LEU A 185 20.56 13.93 28.67
N LYS A 186 20.19 14.84 29.58
CA LYS A 186 20.87 15.16 30.85
C LYS A 186 22.37 15.45 30.67
N GLY A 187 22.77 16.12 29.57
CA GLY A 187 24.16 16.42 29.27
C GLY A 187 25.06 15.20 29.06
N GLY A 188 24.48 14.02 28.78
CA GLY A 188 25.22 12.77 28.55
C GLY A 188 26.06 12.78 27.27
N LYS A 189 26.71 11.65 26.99
CA LYS A 189 27.57 11.49 25.77
C LYS A 189 26.81 11.61 24.45
N LYS A 190 25.50 11.37 24.46
CA LYS A 190 24.62 11.53 23.28
C LYS A 190 24.03 12.93 23.32
N GLN A 191 24.39 13.76 22.35
CA GLN A 191 23.84 15.11 22.19
C GLN A 191 23.51 15.36 20.75
N ILE A 192 22.49 16.17 20.51
CA ILE A 192 22.14 16.69 19.19
C ILE A 192 23.03 17.89 18.93
N ARG A 193 23.66 17.97 17.75
CA ARG A 193 24.48 19.10 17.35
C ARG A 193 23.62 20.35 17.21
N LEU A 194 24.16 21.50 17.63
CA LEU A 194 23.40 22.75 17.64
C LEU A 194 23.05 23.28 16.23
N ASP A 195 23.77 22.83 15.24
CA ASP A 195 23.57 23.15 13.82
C ASP A 195 22.69 22.13 13.08
N SER A 196 21.88 21.37 13.79
CA SER A 196 20.96 20.38 13.22
C SER A 196 19.58 20.97 12.94
N GLY A 197 18.92 20.51 11.85
CA GLY A 197 17.47 20.48 11.80
C GLY A 197 16.95 19.28 12.59
N VAL A 198 15.75 19.35 13.14
CA VAL A 198 15.17 18.28 13.97
C VAL A 198 13.80 17.89 13.47
N GLY A 199 13.58 16.60 13.23
CA GLY A 199 12.29 16.02 12.89
C GLY A 199 11.87 14.92 13.87
N ILE A 200 10.58 14.77 14.10
CA ILE A 200 9.99 13.77 14.98
C ILE A 200 9.45 12.59 14.14
N LYS A 201 9.77 11.38 14.57
CA LYS A 201 9.27 10.13 13.99
C LYS A 201 8.32 9.46 14.99
N PRO A 202 7.02 9.82 15.02
CA PRO A 202 6.06 9.14 15.88
C PRO A 202 5.63 7.82 15.26
N ILE A 203 5.55 6.76 16.07
CA ILE A 203 4.92 5.48 15.72
C ILE A 203 4.05 5.11 16.92
N SER A 204 2.75 4.98 16.70
CA SER A 204 1.77 4.74 17.75
C SER A 204 1.24 3.30 17.77
N ILE A 205 0.71 2.90 18.92
CA ILE A 205 0.00 1.63 19.09
C ILE A 205 -1.22 1.59 18.14
N THR A 206 -1.97 2.66 18.08
CA THR A 206 -3.19 2.76 17.26
C THR A 206 -2.88 2.65 15.78
N GLY A 207 -1.93 3.47 15.27
CA GLY A 207 -1.52 3.45 13.87
C GLY A 207 -0.98 2.09 13.44
N THR A 208 -0.12 1.49 14.27
CA THR A 208 0.44 0.17 14.00
C THR A 208 -0.63 -0.92 13.98
N LYS A 209 -1.46 -0.99 15.04
CA LYS A 209 -2.41 -2.10 15.18
C LYS A 209 -3.49 -2.08 14.10
N ARG A 210 -4.00 -0.91 13.71
CA ARG A 210 -5.00 -0.81 12.64
C ARG A 210 -4.44 -1.21 11.27
N LEU A 211 -3.20 -0.82 10.97
CA LEU A 211 -2.54 -1.21 9.72
C LEU A 211 -2.30 -2.71 9.64
N VAL A 212 -1.68 -3.29 10.66
CA VAL A 212 -1.36 -4.74 10.68
C VAL A 212 -2.63 -5.58 10.67
N ARG A 213 -3.68 -5.14 11.37
CA ARG A 213 -5.00 -5.79 11.32
C ARG A 213 -5.55 -5.84 9.89
N MET A 214 -5.50 -4.72 9.15
CA MET A 214 -5.95 -4.65 7.76
C MET A 214 -5.10 -5.57 6.87
N ALA A 215 -3.78 -5.61 7.05
CA ALA A 215 -2.88 -6.49 6.31
C ALA A 215 -3.19 -7.98 6.54
N ILE A 216 -3.45 -8.39 7.79
CA ILE A 216 -3.83 -9.77 8.12
C ILE A 216 -5.21 -10.11 7.55
N GLN A 217 -6.19 -9.22 7.68
CA GLN A 217 -7.52 -9.41 7.10
C GLN A 217 -7.45 -9.58 5.58
N HIS A 218 -6.62 -8.78 4.91
CA HIS A 218 -6.38 -8.91 3.47
C HIS A 218 -5.76 -10.28 3.12
N ALA A 219 -4.75 -10.71 3.84
CA ALA A 219 -4.14 -12.03 3.63
C ALA A 219 -5.14 -13.16 3.79
N LEU A 220 -5.97 -13.12 4.83
CA LEU A 220 -7.01 -14.12 5.09
C LEU A 220 -8.11 -14.12 4.02
N ALA A 221 -8.58 -12.94 3.60
CA ALA A 221 -9.64 -12.81 2.59
C ALA A 221 -9.21 -13.31 1.19
N ASN A 222 -7.91 -13.22 0.89
CA ASN A 222 -7.36 -13.60 -0.41
C ASN A 222 -6.58 -14.93 -0.38
N GLY A 223 -6.59 -15.67 0.72
CA GLY A 223 -5.89 -16.96 0.84
C GLY A 223 -4.37 -16.84 0.71
N LEU A 224 -3.79 -15.70 1.09
CA LEU A 224 -2.36 -15.45 1.00
C LEU A 224 -1.59 -16.12 2.14
N LYS A 225 -0.32 -16.47 1.89
CA LYS A 225 0.46 -17.35 2.78
C LYS A 225 1.09 -16.63 3.97
N SER A 226 1.46 -15.36 3.82
CA SER A 226 2.24 -14.66 4.83
C SER A 226 1.92 -13.17 4.96
N VAL A 227 2.13 -12.64 6.18
CA VAL A 227 2.25 -11.19 6.45
C VAL A 227 3.59 -10.96 7.12
N THR A 228 4.45 -10.19 6.47
CA THR A 228 5.79 -9.85 6.96
C THR A 228 5.79 -8.43 7.52
N ILE A 229 6.11 -8.30 8.79
CA ILE A 229 6.26 -7.00 9.47
C ILE A 229 7.67 -6.47 9.18
N VAL A 230 7.75 -5.35 8.48
CA VAL A 230 9.02 -4.71 8.11
C VAL A 230 9.38 -3.63 9.11
N HIS A 231 10.62 -3.62 9.62
CA HIS A 231 11.05 -2.67 10.64
C HIS A 231 12.58 -2.48 10.69
N LYS A 232 13.04 -1.40 11.32
CA LYS A 232 14.44 -1.16 11.69
C LYS A 232 14.61 -1.18 13.22
N GLY A 233 13.94 -2.09 13.89
CA GLY A 233 13.83 -2.16 15.36
C GLY A 233 15.13 -2.46 16.10
N ASN A 234 16.15 -2.99 15.41
CA ASN A 234 17.49 -3.15 15.98
C ASN A 234 18.18 -1.81 16.30
N ILE A 235 17.81 -0.73 15.57
CA ILE A 235 18.29 0.64 15.76
C ILE A 235 17.24 1.50 16.47
N GLN A 236 16.01 1.49 15.99
CA GLN A 236 14.89 2.31 16.46
C GLN A 236 13.98 1.48 17.37
N LYS A 237 14.48 1.17 18.57
CA LYS A 237 13.86 0.17 19.48
C LYS A 237 12.46 0.54 19.94
N PHE A 238 12.18 1.83 20.19
CA PHE A 238 10.93 2.30 20.79
C PHE A 238 9.95 2.86 19.76
N THR A 239 10.31 2.89 18.50
CA THR A 239 9.45 3.23 17.36
C THR A 239 9.27 1.99 16.47
N GLU A 240 10.15 1.72 15.53
CA GLU A 240 10.00 0.57 14.63
C GLU A 240 10.10 -0.78 15.33
N GLY A 241 10.89 -0.90 16.41
CA GLY A 241 10.90 -2.09 17.25
C GLY A 241 9.56 -2.31 17.95
N ALA A 242 8.94 -1.24 18.42
CA ALA A 242 7.59 -1.29 18.99
C ALA A 242 6.53 -1.63 17.92
N PHE A 243 6.64 -1.07 16.70
CA PHE A 243 5.80 -1.46 15.56
C PHE A 243 5.79 -2.98 15.35
N ARG A 244 6.97 -3.61 15.37
CA ARG A 244 7.08 -5.06 15.28
C ARG A 244 6.31 -5.75 16.41
N LEU A 245 6.54 -5.35 17.65
CA LEU A 245 5.91 -5.99 18.84
C LEU A 245 4.38 -5.87 18.79
N TRP A 246 3.86 -4.67 18.53
CA TRP A 246 2.42 -4.44 18.44
C TRP A 246 1.78 -5.15 17.24
N GLY A 247 2.54 -5.35 16.17
CA GLY A 247 2.10 -6.16 15.03
C GLY A 247 1.92 -7.64 15.40
N TYR A 248 2.86 -8.22 16.14
CA TYR A 248 2.72 -9.57 16.69
C TYR A 248 1.57 -9.68 17.71
N GLU A 249 1.36 -8.66 18.54
CA GLU A 249 0.21 -8.62 19.46
C GLU A 249 -1.12 -8.72 18.71
N VAL A 250 -1.32 -7.94 17.64
CA VAL A 250 -2.53 -8.05 16.81
C VAL A 250 -2.69 -9.47 16.27
N ALA A 251 -1.65 -10.03 15.70
CA ALA A 251 -1.69 -11.36 15.13
C ALA A 251 -2.12 -12.42 16.16
N THR A 252 -1.46 -12.42 17.32
CA THR A 252 -1.66 -13.46 18.33
C THR A 252 -2.88 -13.23 19.23
N GLN A 253 -3.34 -12.00 19.39
CA GLN A 253 -4.51 -11.70 20.25
C GLN A 253 -5.84 -11.68 19.46
N GLU A 254 -5.83 -11.18 18.20
CA GLU A 254 -7.05 -10.99 17.45
C GLU A 254 -7.30 -12.09 16.40
N PHE A 255 -6.24 -12.77 15.93
CA PHE A 255 -6.32 -13.77 14.86
C PHE A 255 -5.75 -15.13 15.21
N ARG A 256 -5.62 -15.44 16.51
CA ARG A 256 -4.90 -16.63 17.03
C ARG A 256 -5.18 -17.92 16.25
N ASP A 257 -6.44 -18.22 16.00
CA ASP A 257 -6.86 -19.45 15.33
C ASP A 257 -6.54 -19.49 13.83
N LYS A 258 -6.15 -18.36 13.24
CA LYS A 258 -5.96 -18.20 11.78
C LYS A 258 -4.52 -17.97 11.38
N VAL A 259 -3.65 -17.69 12.35
CA VAL A 259 -2.24 -17.34 12.11
C VAL A 259 -1.30 -18.20 12.92
N VAL A 260 -0.06 -18.29 12.47
CA VAL A 260 1.08 -18.84 13.20
C VAL A 260 2.25 -17.88 13.04
N THR A 261 3.02 -17.64 14.09
CA THR A 261 4.26 -16.89 13.95
C THR A 261 5.39 -17.77 13.42
N GLU A 262 6.39 -17.19 12.79
CA GLU A 262 7.55 -17.93 12.26
C GLU A 262 8.22 -18.74 13.37
N ARG A 263 8.40 -18.16 14.54
CA ARG A 263 8.99 -18.82 15.71
C ARG A 263 8.16 -19.99 16.22
N GLU A 264 6.84 -19.80 16.32
CA GLU A 264 5.90 -20.87 16.68
C GLU A 264 5.93 -22.01 15.66
N SER A 265 6.04 -21.69 14.36
CA SER A 265 6.11 -22.72 13.32
C SER A 265 7.33 -23.60 13.42
N TRP A 266 8.47 -23.07 13.87
CA TRP A 266 9.67 -23.87 14.14
C TRP A 266 9.48 -24.79 15.35
N ILE A 267 8.95 -24.25 16.45
CA ILE A 267 8.70 -25.02 17.68
C ILE A 267 7.72 -26.16 17.43
N ILE A 268 6.59 -25.87 16.78
CA ILE A 268 5.55 -26.85 16.46
C ILE A 268 6.05 -27.86 15.43
N GLY A 269 6.72 -27.37 14.38
CA GLY A 269 7.28 -28.20 13.33
C GLY A 269 8.33 -29.22 13.83
N ASN A 270 9.14 -28.84 14.83
CA ASN A 270 10.06 -29.76 15.46
C ASN A 270 9.30 -30.86 16.21
N LYS A 271 8.22 -30.49 16.94
CA LYS A 271 7.37 -31.46 17.67
C LYS A 271 6.58 -32.36 16.71
N ASP A 272 6.14 -31.86 15.58
CA ASP A 272 5.46 -32.66 14.55
C ASP A 272 6.40 -33.68 13.91
N LYS A 273 7.68 -33.33 13.69
CA LYS A 273 8.70 -34.21 13.12
C LYS A 273 9.14 -35.29 14.08
N ASP A 274 9.29 -34.93 15.34
CA ASP A 274 9.68 -35.85 16.42
C ASP A 274 8.75 -35.66 17.61
N PRO A 275 7.69 -36.50 17.74
CA PRO A 275 6.77 -36.45 18.87
C PRO A 275 7.43 -36.71 20.24
N SER A 276 8.64 -37.27 20.27
CA SER A 276 9.38 -37.55 21.49
C SER A 276 10.32 -36.41 21.93
N ILE A 277 10.50 -35.36 21.06
CA ILE A 277 11.42 -34.24 21.33
C ILE A 277 11.09 -33.58 22.66
N THR A 278 12.11 -33.44 23.51
CA THR A 278 11.98 -32.72 24.78
C THR A 278 11.96 -31.21 24.58
N VAL A 279 11.49 -30.46 25.56
CA VAL A 279 11.50 -28.98 25.54
C VAL A 279 12.94 -28.47 25.34
N ALA A 280 13.93 -29.02 26.03
CA ALA A 280 15.33 -28.60 25.88
C ALA A 280 15.89 -28.87 24.47
N GLN A 281 15.61 -30.04 23.90
CA GLN A 281 16.03 -30.37 22.53
C GLN A 281 15.34 -29.48 21.49
N ASN A 282 14.05 -29.20 21.68
CA ASN A 282 13.33 -28.28 20.77
C ASN A 282 13.88 -26.86 20.90
N ALA A 283 14.18 -26.40 22.11
CA ALA A 283 14.79 -25.11 22.34
C ALA A 283 16.16 -24.97 21.64
N GLU A 284 17.02 -26.00 21.75
CA GLU A 284 18.30 -26.03 21.02
C GLU A 284 18.12 -26.06 19.51
N ALA A 285 17.09 -26.75 18.98
CA ALA A 285 16.79 -26.76 17.55
C ALA A 285 16.30 -25.42 17.04
N VAL A 286 15.61 -24.62 17.87
CA VAL A 286 15.12 -23.28 17.53
C VAL A 286 16.20 -22.21 17.66
N GLU A 287 17.11 -22.38 18.65
CA GLU A 287 18.26 -21.48 18.90
C GLU A 287 19.54 -22.30 18.95
N PRO A 288 20.13 -22.67 17.82
CA PRO A 288 21.39 -23.45 17.83
C PRO A 288 22.52 -22.72 18.54
N GLY A 289 23.24 -23.46 19.37
CA GLY A 289 24.34 -22.92 20.17
C GLY A 289 23.94 -22.39 21.55
N MET A 290 22.72 -22.67 22.00
CA MET A 290 22.28 -22.31 23.36
C MET A 290 23.19 -22.86 24.48
N GLU A 291 23.90 -23.91 24.21
CA GLU A 291 24.88 -24.49 25.20
C GLU A 291 25.94 -23.46 25.61
N PHE A 292 26.29 -22.52 24.73
CA PHE A 292 27.22 -21.43 25.02
C PHE A 292 26.54 -20.16 25.56
N ALA A 293 25.20 -20.13 25.62
CA ALA A 293 24.45 -18.98 26.07
C ALA A 293 24.35 -18.93 27.63
N PRO A 294 24.15 -17.73 28.22
CA PRO A 294 23.89 -17.59 29.64
C PRO A 294 22.70 -18.44 30.10
N PRO A 295 22.74 -19.02 31.31
CA PRO A 295 21.66 -19.86 31.84
C PRO A 295 20.28 -19.21 31.79
N ALA A 296 20.18 -17.93 32.09
CA ALA A 296 18.92 -17.16 32.02
C ALA A 296 18.33 -17.13 30.62
N PHE A 297 19.15 -17.02 29.57
CA PHE A 297 18.69 -17.05 28.18
C PHE A 297 18.15 -18.44 27.82
N ARG A 298 18.90 -19.52 28.18
CA ARG A 298 18.44 -20.91 27.97
C ARG A 298 17.08 -21.17 28.61
N GLN A 299 16.93 -20.79 29.88
CA GLN A 299 15.66 -20.92 30.61
C GLN A 299 14.51 -20.14 29.94
N ALA A 300 14.80 -18.94 29.41
CA ALA A 300 13.79 -18.15 28.71
C ALA A 300 13.32 -18.83 27.43
N VAL A 301 14.22 -19.42 26.63
CA VAL A 301 13.87 -20.14 25.39
C VAL A 301 13.12 -21.44 25.70
N GLU A 302 13.57 -22.21 26.67
CA GLU A 302 12.87 -23.43 27.12
C GLU A 302 11.45 -23.12 27.63
N LYS A 303 11.30 -22.04 28.39
CA LYS A 303 10.00 -21.53 28.84
C LYS A 303 9.10 -21.16 27.66
N GLU A 304 9.62 -20.42 26.68
CA GLU A 304 8.90 -20.07 25.44
C GLU A 304 8.41 -21.32 24.71
N VAL A 305 9.30 -22.30 24.49
CA VAL A 305 8.96 -23.56 23.82
C VAL A 305 7.82 -24.28 24.55
N LYS A 306 7.91 -24.36 25.86
CA LYS A 306 6.88 -24.99 26.68
C LYS A 306 5.56 -24.25 26.59
N GLU A 307 5.57 -22.91 26.72
CA GLU A 307 4.37 -22.06 26.64
C GLU A 307 3.68 -22.18 25.28
N VAL A 308 4.44 -22.18 24.18
CA VAL A 308 3.91 -22.35 22.84
C VAL A 308 3.26 -23.73 22.67
N LEU A 309 3.93 -24.80 23.06
CA LEU A 309 3.38 -26.14 22.94
C LEU A 309 2.12 -26.33 23.80
N ASP A 310 2.14 -25.86 25.04
CA ASP A 310 0.99 -25.95 25.95
C ASP A 310 -0.22 -25.13 25.46
N ALA A 311 0.04 -23.95 24.91
CA ALA A 311 -1.03 -23.01 24.50
C ALA A 311 -1.68 -23.36 23.16
N ILE A 312 -0.92 -23.76 22.15
CA ILE A 312 -1.43 -23.83 20.78
C ILE A 312 -1.17 -25.15 20.04
N TYR A 313 -0.40 -26.11 20.60
CA TYR A 313 -0.14 -27.35 19.87
C TYR A 313 -1.41 -28.14 19.52
N ALA A 314 -2.42 -28.10 20.38
CA ALA A 314 -3.71 -28.76 20.14
C ALA A 314 -4.44 -28.25 18.88
N THR A 315 -4.25 -26.99 18.51
CA THR A 315 -4.93 -26.34 17.37
C THR A 315 -4.02 -26.09 16.18
N HIS A 316 -2.70 -26.11 16.38
CA HIS A 316 -1.70 -25.78 15.35
C HIS A 316 -0.78 -26.97 15.04
N GLY A 317 -0.66 -27.97 15.91
CA GLY A 317 0.15 -29.17 15.70
C GLY A 317 -0.38 -30.09 14.62
N ASN A 318 0.32 -31.20 14.35
CA ASN A 318 -0.02 -32.18 13.32
C ASN A 318 -0.16 -31.52 11.94
N GLU A 319 0.77 -30.64 11.61
CA GLU A 319 0.84 -29.88 10.34
C GLU A 319 -0.29 -28.85 10.12
N ALA A 320 -1.21 -28.68 11.07
CA ALA A 320 -2.31 -27.70 10.93
C ALA A 320 -1.80 -26.25 10.79
N TRP A 321 -0.63 -25.93 11.35
CA TRP A 321 0.01 -24.62 11.20
C TRP A 321 0.35 -24.28 9.75
N LYS A 322 0.61 -25.27 8.89
CA LYS A 322 0.91 -25.04 7.45
C LYS A 322 -0.26 -24.44 6.66
N LYS A 323 -1.47 -24.53 7.20
CA LYS A 323 -2.70 -23.97 6.59
C LYS A 323 -3.04 -22.58 7.13
N LYS A 324 -2.26 -22.05 8.06
CA LYS A 324 -2.47 -20.73 8.68
C LYS A 324 -1.60 -19.68 8.00
N VAL A 325 -2.02 -18.42 8.11
CA VAL A 325 -1.20 -17.31 7.63
C VAL A 325 0.04 -17.17 8.51
N MET A 326 1.22 -17.23 7.89
CA MET A 326 2.49 -17.04 8.56
C MET A 326 2.72 -15.58 8.89
N ILE A 327 2.97 -15.26 10.15
CA ILE A 327 3.39 -13.92 10.57
C ILE A 327 4.89 -13.98 10.90
N ASN A 328 5.65 -13.21 10.16
CA ASN A 328 7.09 -13.08 10.38
C ASN A 328 7.52 -11.60 10.35
N ASP A 329 8.78 -11.34 10.65
CA ASP A 329 9.34 -10.00 10.54
C ASP A 329 10.67 -10.00 9.80
N ARG A 330 10.98 -8.86 9.18
CA ARG A 330 12.28 -8.63 8.53
C ARG A 330 12.78 -7.22 8.82
N ILE A 331 14.07 -7.12 9.09
CA ILE A 331 14.75 -5.83 9.17
C ILE A 331 14.73 -5.20 7.78
N ALA A 332 14.51 -3.89 7.72
CA ALA A 332 14.32 -3.14 6.48
C ALA A 332 15.42 -3.41 5.43
N ASP A 333 16.69 -3.40 5.82
CA ASP A 333 17.81 -3.70 4.91
C ASP A 333 17.68 -5.11 4.30
N SER A 334 17.27 -6.06 5.13
CA SER A 334 17.11 -7.45 4.71
C SER A 334 15.98 -7.61 3.71
N ILE A 335 14.81 -6.99 3.94
CA ILE A 335 13.70 -7.07 3.00
C ILE A 335 14.00 -6.38 1.67
N PHE A 336 14.75 -5.26 1.66
CA PHE A 336 15.19 -4.63 0.41
C PHE A 336 16.03 -5.57 -0.45
N GLN A 337 16.89 -6.36 0.16
CA GLN A 337 17.70 -7.35 -0.55
C GLN A 337 16.85 -8.57 -0.95
N GLN A 338 15.97 -9.05 -0.07
CA GLN A 338 15.19 -10.28 -0.29
C GLN A 338 14.08 -10.10 -1.32
N ILE A 339 13.45 -8.91 -1.41
CA ILE A 339 12.44 -8.63 -2.42
C ILE A 339 12.99 -8.63 -3.85
N VAL A 340 14.32 -8.48 -4.00
CA VAL A 340 15.00 -8.61 -5.30
C VAL A 340 15.39 -10.06 -5.59
N THR A 341 15.85 -10.79 -4.58
CA THR A 341 16.49 -12.10 -4.78
C THR A 341 15.55 -13.28 -4.65
N ARG A 342 14.47 -13.15 -3.87
CA ARG A 342 13.49 -14.21 -3.57
C ARG A 342 12.10 -13.64 -3.21
N PRO A 343 11.50 -12.82 -4.10
CA PRO A 343 10.21 -12.18 -3.82
C PRO A 343 9.08 -13.19 -3.55
N GLU A 344 9.17 -14.39 -4.10
CA GLU A 344 8.17 -15.47 -3.96
C GLU A 344 7.98 -15.97 -2.51
N GLU A 345 8.88 -15.62 -1.60
CA GLU A 345 8.73 -15.94 -0.17
C GLU A 345 7.72 -15.01 0.54
N TYR A 346 7.32 -13.91 -0.10
CA TYR A 346 6.52 -12.85 0.51
C TYR A 346 5.16 -12.73 -0.17
N SER A 347 4.10 -12.54 0.62
CA SER A 347 2.75 -12.26 0.10
C SER A 347 2.28 -10.85 0.46
N VAL A 348 2.32 -10.51 1.75
CA VAL A 348 1.94 -9.18 2.26
C VAL A 348 3.07 -8.61 3.09
N LEU A 349 3.41 -7.35 2.86
CA LEU A 349 4.35 -6.59 3.69
C LEU A 349 3.59 -5.53 4.48
N ALA A 350 3.70 -5.53 5.81
CA ALA A 350 3.16 -4.48 6.68
C ALA A 350 4.31 -3.59 7.18
N THR A 351 4.27 -2.30 6.88
CA THR A 351 5.43 -1.42 7.06
C THR A 351 5.08 -0.09 7.73
N PRO A 352 6.00 0.53 8.50
CA PRO A 352 5.95 1.95 8.79
C PRO A 352 5.92 2.77 7.50
N ASN A 353 5.53 4.04 7.61
CA ASN A 353 5.27 4.89 6.44
C ASN A 353 6.50 5.03 5.52
N LEU A 354 7.64 5.47 6.03
CA LEU A 354 8.83 5.70 5.22
C LEU A 354 9.37 4.42 4.56
N ASN A 355 9.44 3.33 5.32
CA ASN A 355 9.92 2.05 4.78
C ASN A 355 9.01 1.55 3.65
N GLY A 356 7.69 1.71 3.81
CA GLY A 356 6.71 1.32 2.81
C GLY A 356 6.80 2.15 1.53
N ASP A 357 7.13 3.44 1.65
CA ASP A 357 7.36 4.31 0.49
C ASP A 357 8.54 3.80 -0.35
N TYR A 358 9.67 3.61 0.28
CA TYR A 358 10.88 3.14 -0.40
C TYR A 358 10.71 1.74 -1.01
N ILE A 359 10.16 0.80 -0.25
CA ILE A 359 10.02 -0.60 -0.69
C ILE A 359 9.06 -0.71 -1.87
N SER A 360 7.94 0.02 -1.85
CA SER A 360 6.94 -0.06 -2.93
C SER A 360 7.49 0.42 -4.26
N ASP A 361 8.26 1.49 -4.28
CA ASP A 361 8.86 2.02 -5.51
C ASP A 361 10.01 1.11 -6.00
N ALA A 362 10.83 0.59 -5.08
CA ALA A 362 11.88 -0.37 -5.41
C ALA A 362 11.32 -1.70 -5.97
N ALA A 363 10.19 -2.17 -5.42
CA ALA A 363 9.51 -3.36 -5.93
C ALA A 363 8.84 -3.11 -7.28
N ALA A 364 8.13 -1.98 -7.44
CA ALA A 364 7.52 -1.59 -8.72
C ALA A 364 8.54 -1.50 -9.85
N ALA A 365 9.74 -0.98 -9.59
CA ALA A 365 10.82 -0.92 -10.57
C ALA A 365 11.21 -2.30 -11.15
N GLN A 366 11.02 -3.36 -10.38
CA GLN A 366 11.35 -4.72 -10.81
C GLN A 366 10.32 -5.34 -11.76
N VAL A 367 9.10 -4.83 -11.77
CA VAL A 367 7.98 -5.39 -12.56
C VAL A 367 7.50 -4.49 -13.70
N GLY A 368 8.25 -3.44 -14.03
CA GLY A 368 7.94 -2.55 -15.15
C GLY A 368 7.88 -1.07 -14.80
N GLY A 369 8.04 -0.73 -13.53
CA GLY A 369 8.12 0.65 -13.05
C GLY A 369 6.79 1.27 -12.67
N LEU A 370 6.86 2.55 -12.29
CA LEU A 370 5.73 3.27 -11.70
C LEU A 370 4.57 3.53 -12.67
N GLY A 371 4.80 3.43 -14.00
CA GLY A 371 3.75 3.61 -15.02
C GLY A 371 2.63 2.58 -14.95
N ILE A 372 2.86 1.44 -14.31
CA ILE A 372 1.88 0.37 -14.07
C ILE A 372 1.74 0.01 -12.58
N ALA A 373 2.19 0.87 -11.67
CA ALA A 373 2.08 0.65 -10.24
C ALA A 373 0.82 1.33 -9.69
N PRO A 374 -0.20 0.58 -9.23
CA PRO A 374 -1.41 1.15 -8.65
C PRO A 374 -1.24 1.44 -7.17
N GLY A 375 -2.14 2.27 -6.64
CA GLY A 375 -2.22 2.55 -5.22
C GLY A 375 -3.63 2.84 -4.74
N ALA A 376 -3.86 2.57 -3.46
CA ALA A 376 -5.05 2.95 -2.75
C ALA A 376 -4.69 3.49 -1.37
N ASN A 377 -5.43 4.47 -0.88
CA ASN A 377 -5.36 4.95 0.49
C ASN A 377 -6.71 4.63 1.14
N ILE A 378 -6.70 3.81 2.17
CA ILE A 378 -7.90 3.21 2.75
C ILE A 378 -7.96 3.53 4.25
N GLY A 379 -9.14 3.97 4.69
CA GLY A 379 -9.52 4.16 6.08
C GLY A 379 -10.84 3.47 6.39
N ASP A 380 -11.40 3.72 7.57
CA ASP A 380 -12.67 3.15 7.98
C ASP A 380 -13.84 3.80 7.22
N GLY A 381 -14.30 3.15 6.17
CA GLY A 381 -15.41 3.61 5.32
C GLY A 381 -15.07 4.70 4.32
N TYR A 382 -13.77 4.94 4.07
CA TYR A 382 -13.28 5.87 3.05
C TYR A 382 -12.13 5.24 2.25
N ALA A 383 -12.07 5.51 0.96
CA ALA A 383 -10.97 5.07 0.11
C ALA A 383 -10.70 6.07 -1.02
N ILE A 384 -9.43 6.35 -1.29
CA ILE A 384 -8.98 7.09 -2.47
C ILE A 384 -7.99 6.24 -3.23
N PHE A 385 -8.31 5.93 -4.48
CA PHE A 385 -7.45 5.21 -5.42
C PHE A 385 -6.61 6.20 -6.21
N GLU A 386 -5.33 5.93 -6.42
CA GLU A 386 -4.43 6.90 -7.03
C GLU A 386 -3.28 6.29 -7.81
N ALA A 387 -2.79 6.99 -8.84
CA ALA A 387 -1.50 6.71 -9.42
C ALA A 387 -0.37 6.92 -8.39
N THR A 388 0.64 6.05 -8.42
CA THR A 388 1.79 6.15 -7.51
C THR A 388 2.92 7.05 -8.03
N HIS A 389 2.90 7.37 -9.34
CA HIS A 389 3.89 8.24 -9.97
C HIS A 389 3.58 9.74 -9.83
N GLY A 390 4.58 10.59 -10.08
CA GLY A 390 4.44 12.04 -10.06
C GLY A 390 3.76 12.60 -11.31
N THR A 391 3.64 13.94 -11.37
CA THR A 391 2.90 14.69 -12.39
C THR A 391 3.60 14.78 -13.75
N ALA A 392 4.90 14.59 -13.82
CA ALA A 392 5.72 14.65 -15.04
C ALA A 392 5.36 15.82 -15.99
N PRO A 393 5.42 17.10 -15.55
CA PRO A 393 4.85 18.24 -16.28
C PRO A 393 5.44 18.46 -17.68
N LYS A 394 6.65 17.95 -17.95
CA LYS A 394 7.27 18.00 -19.29
C LYS A 394 6.46 17.27 -20.36
N TYR A 395 5.61 16.35 -19.97
CA TYR A 395 4.82 15.48 -20.84
C TYR A 395 3.33 15.80 -20.83
N ALA A 396 2.91 16.82 -20.07
CA ALA A 396 1.51 17.25 -20.01
C ALA A 396 0.96 17.58 -21.40
N ASP A 397 -0.26 17.17 -21.69
CA ASP A 397 -1.02 17.40 -22.91
C ASP A 397 -0.33 16.88 -24.20
N LYS A 398 0.61 15.93 -24.06
CA LYS A 398 1.32 15.31 -25.22
C LYS A 398 0.78 13.95 -25.61
N ASP A 399 -0.13 13.40 -24.84
CA ASP A 399 -0.74 12.07 -25.10
C ASP A 399 0.31 10.94 -25.23
N VAL A 400 1.35 10.92 -24.39
CA VAL A 400 2.47 9.96 -24.51
C VAL A 400 2.72 9.10 -23.30
N ILE A 401 2.17 9.46 -22.12
CA ILE A 401 2.44 8.77 -20.85
C ILE A 401 1.63 7.48 -20.74
N ASN A 402 2.21 6.49 -20.07
CA ASN A 402 1.54 5.23 -19.76
C ASN A 402 0.38 5.48 -18.76
N PRO A 403 -0.88 5.17 -19.10
CA PRO A 403 -2.02 5.36 -18.20
C PRO A 403 -2.21 4.19 -17.22
N GLY A 404 -1.38 3.16 -17.29
CA GLY A 404 -1.53 1.89 -16.58
C GLY A 404 -1.66 2.03 -15.07
N SER A 405 -0.95 2.97 -14.45
CA SER A 405 -1.02 3.18 -12.99
C SER A 405 -2.43 3.61 -12.54
N VAL A 406 -3.06 4.59 -13.22
CA VAL A 406 -4.45 5.00 -12.92
C VAL A 406 -5.44 3.90 -13.30
N ILE A 407 -5.23 3.23 -14.44
CA ILE A 407 -6.09 2.12 -14.88
C ILE A 407 -6.10 0.99 -13.85
N LEU A 408 -4.94 0.57 -13.36
CA LEU A 408 -4.83 -0.47 -12.34
C LEU A 408 -5.32 0.00 -10.96
N SER A 409 -5.19 1.29 -10.64
CA SER A 409 -5.85 1.86 -9.45
C SER A 409 -7.37 1.77 -9.55
N GLY A 410 -7.93 1.96 -10.76
CA GLY A 410 -9.33 1.68 -11.05
C GLY A 410 -9.71 0.20 -10.90
N VAL A 411 -8.82 -0.73 -11.27
CA VAL A 411 -9.01 -2.16 -11.00
C VAL A 411 -9.15 -2.40 -9.49
N MET A 412 -8.26 -1.81 -8.68
CA MET A 412 -8.38 -1.89 -7.22
C MET A 412 -9.70 -1.31 -6.72
N MET A 413 -10.12 -0.15 -7.27
CA MET A 413 -11.39 0.48 -6.93
C MET A 413 -12.59 -0.43 -7.25
N PHE A 414 -12.64 -1.02 -8.42
CA PHE A 414 -13.74 -1.92 -8.80
C PHE A 414 -13.78 -3.17 -7.94
N ARG A 415 -12.62 -3.76 -7.61
CA ARG A 415 -12.56 -4.86 -6.64
C ARG A 415 -13.07 -4.44 -5.25
N HIS A 416 -12.69 -3.26 -4.79
CA HIS A 416 -13.16 -2.69 -3.53
C HIS A 416 -14.69 -2.46 -3.51
N LEU A 417 -15.27 -2.08 -4.64
CA LEU A 417 -16.72 -1.94 -4.83
C LEU A 417 -17.45 -3.28 -5.04
N GLY A 418 -16.74 -4.41 -5.09
CA GLY A 418 -17.34 -5.71 -5.39
C GLY A 418 -17.74 -5.88 -6.88
N TRP A 419 -17.08 -5.15 -7.77
CA TRP A 419 -17.30 -5.20 -9.23
C TRP A 419 -16.15 -5.94 -9.92
N SER A 420 -15.89 -7.17 -9.48
CA SER A 420 -14.74 -7.97 -9.89
C SER A 420 -14.72 -8.27 -11.39
N GLU A 421 -15.88 -8.47 -12.02
CA GLU A 421 -15.97 -8.77 -13.44
C GLU A 421 -15.43 -7.61 -14.31
N ALA A 422 -15.72 -6.37 -13.94
CA ALA A 422 -15.17 -5.20 -14.62
C ALA A 422 -13.65 -5.08 -14.38
N ALA A 423 -13.20 -5.34 -13.15
CA ALA A 423 -11.78 -5.34 -12.81
C ALA A 423 -10.99 -6.39 -13.61
N ASP A 424 -11.51 -7.61 -13.71
CA ASP A 424 -10.89 -8.72 -14.46
C ASP A 424 -10.79 -8.42 -15.96
N LEU A 425 -11.84 -7.82 -16.54
CA LEU A 425 -11.81 -7.39 -17.95
C LEU A 425 -10.71 -6.35 -18.21
N ILE A 426 -10.54 -5.38 -17.33
CA ILE A 426 -9.50 -4.35 -17.46
C ILE A 426 -8.12 -4.99 -17.38
N GLU A 427 -7.87 -5.81 -16.37
CA GLU A 427 -6.57 -6.43 -16.13
C GLU A 427 -6.18 -7.35 -17.30
N GLN A 428 -7.08 -8.23 -17.74
CA GLN A 428 -6.86 -9.12 -18.88
C GLN A 428 -6.65 -8.36 -20.19
N SER A 429 -7.41 -7.28 -20.42
CA SER A 429 -7.25 -6.48 -21.65
C SER A 429 -5.90 -5.76 -21.68
N MET A 430 -5.40 -5.31 -20.53
CA MET A 430 -4.08 -4.71 -20.40
C MET A 430 -2.97 -5.73 -20.71
N GLU A 431 -3.02 -6.91 -20.12
CA GLU A 431 -2.06 -7.97 -20.39
C GLU A 431 -2.02 -8.33 -21.89
N ARG A 432 -3.17 -8.53 -22.54
CA ARG A 432 -3.25 -8.79 -23.98
C ARG A 432 -2.66 -7.67 -24.82
N THR A 433 -2.92 -6.42 -24.46
CA THR A 433 -2.40 -5.25 -25.19
C THR A 433 -0.89 -5.19 -25.13
N ILE A 434 -0.31 -5.49 -23.96
CA ILE A 434 1.13 -5.57 -23.76
C ILE A 434 1.72 -6.78 -24.52
N GLU A 435 1.09 -7.95 -24.47
CA GLU A 435 1.52 -9.15 -25.22
C GLU A 435 1.50 -8.91 -26.76
N GLN A 436 0.55 -8.12 -27.25
CA GLN A 436 0.51 -7.66 -28.65
C GLN A 436 1.59 -6.63 -28.98
N LYS A 437 2.41 -6.25 -27.99
CA LYS A 437 3.46 -5.24 -28.10
C LYS A 437 2.95 -3.86 -28.55
N LYS A 438 1.70 -3.53 -28.28
CA LYS A 438 1.13 -2.18 -28.43
C LYS A 438 1.31 -1.45 -27.10
N VAL A 439 2.34 -0.64 -26.97
CA VAL A 439 2.76 -0.07 -25.68
C VAL A 439 3.17 1.40 -25.81
N THR A 440 3.14 2.12 -24.70
CA THR A 440 3.61 3.50 -24.63
C THR A 440 5.14 3.58 -24.66
N TYR A 441 5.68 4.77 -24.82
CA TYR A 441 7.10 5.03 -25.07
C TYR A 441 8.05 4.43 -24.01
N ASP A 442 7.58 4.33 -22.76
CA ASP A 442 8.34 3.82 -21.62
C ASP A 442 8.70 2.32 -21.78
N PHE A 443 7.77 1.53 -22.30
CA PHE A 443 8.00 0.13 -22.60
C PHE A 443 8.58 -0.08 -23.99
N GLU A 444 8.15 0.69 -24.99
CA GLU A 444 8.57 0.53 -26.39
C GLU A 444 10.09 0.57 -26.51
N ARG A 445 10.76 1.52 -25.85
CA ARG A 445 12.23 1.65 -25.87
C ARG A 445 12.99 0.45 -25.29
N LEU A 446 12.32 -0.40 -24.51
CA LEU A 446 12.90 -1.58 -23.84
C LEU A 446 12.42 -2.90 -24.45
N MET A 447 11.55 -2.85 -25.46
CA MET A 447 10.79 -4.00 -25.98
C MET A 447 11.00 -4.14 -27.49
N PRO A 448 11.96 -4.98 -27.94
CA PRO A 448 12.22 -5.16 -29.37
C PRO A 448 10.98 -5.55 -30.16
N GLY A 449 10.72 -4.83 -31.26
CA GLY A 449 9.59 -5.05 -32.15
C GLY A 449 8.26 -4.57 -31.59
N ALA A 450 8.27 -3.72 -30.55
CA ALA A 450 7.04 -3.09 -30.05
C ALA A 450 6.58 -1.95 -30.95
N THR A 451 5.26 -1.77 -31.03
CA THR A 451 4.61 -0.60 -31.65
C THR A 451 4.37 0.43 -30.59
N LYS A 452 5.01 1.60 -30.73
CA LYS A 452 4.76 2.72 -29.86
C LYS A 452 3.38 3.32 -30.16
N VAL A 453 2.54 3.41 -29.14
CA VAL A 453 1.21 4.01 -29.19
C VAL A 453 1.10 5.20 -28.23
N LYS A 454 0.17 6.09 -28.50
CA LYS A 454 -0.17 7.20 -27.60
C LYS A 454 -0.93 6.69 -26.37
N THR A 455 -1.04 7.53 -25.33
CA THR A 455 -1.86 7.26 -24.15
C THR A 455 -3.31 6.88 -24.53
N SER A 456 -3.91 7.68 -25.40
CA SER A 456 -5.29 7.48 -25.90
C SER A 456 -5.44 6.23 -26.77
N GLU A 457 -4.42 5.90 -27.57
CA GLU A 457 -4.40 4.72 -28.44
C GLU A 457 -4.21 3.44 -27.62
N PHE A 458 -3.40 3.49 -26.56
CA PHE A 458 -3.24 2.37 -25.62
C PHE A 458 -4.58 2.02 -24.97
N ALA A 459 -5.32 3.02 -24.48
CA ALA A 459 -6.67 2.80 -23.95
C ALA A 459 -7.63 2.23 -25.00
N GLY A 460 -7.56 2.70 -26.27
CA GLY A 460 -8.31 2.16 -27.39
C GLY A 460 -8.02 0.68 -27.63
N ALA A 461 -6.74 0.29 -27.68
CA ALA A 461 -6.31 -1.09 -27.86
C ALA A 461 -6.77 -2.00 -26.70
N MET A 462 -6.74 -1.47 -25.46
CA MET A 462 -7.32 -2.22 -24.32
C MET A 462 -8.82 -2.47 -24.51
N ILE A 463 -9.58 -1.46 -24.92
CA ILE A 463 -11.04 -1.59 -25.14
C ILE A 463 -11.35 -2.61 -26.24
N GLU A 464 -10.59 -2.62 -27.33
CA GLU A 464 -10.68 -3.62 -28.39
C GLU A 464 -10.41 -5.04 -27.85
N ASN A 465 -9.44 -5.19 -26.96
CA ASN A 465 -9.07 -6.46 -26.34
C ASN A 465 -10.03 -6.94 -25.23
N MET A 466 -10.95 -6.10 -24.77
CA MET A 466 -12.00 -6.52 -23.86
C MET A 466 -13.01 -7.42 -24.60
N GLY A 467 -13.14 -8.68 -24.20
CA GLY A 467 -14.12 -9.63 -24.78
C GLY A 467 -13.63 -10.44 -26.00
N ALA A 468 -12.40 -10.29 -26.46
CA ALA A 468 -11.75 -11.32 -27.23
C ALA A 468 -11.54 -12.53 -26.28
N GLY A 469 -12.12 -13.69 -26.60
CA GLY A 469 -12.28 -14.85 -25.72
C GLY A 469 -11.11 -15.15 -24.79
N VAL A 470 -11.45 -15.70 -23.63
CA VAL A 470 -10.47 -16.20 -22.66
C VAL A 470 -9.47 -17.07 -23.42
N LEU A 471 -8.19 -16.66 -23.45
CA LEU A 471 -7.12 -17.59 -23.82
C LEU A 471 -7.08 -18.64 -22.70
N VAL A 472 -7.57 -19.84 -23.00
CA VAL A 472 -7.53 -21.04 -22.16
C VAL A 472 -6.07 -21.47 -21.96
#